data_9fd2e860723202d83cc79e754b73803f
#
_entry.id   9fd2e860723202d83cc79e754b73803f
#
_cell.length_a   1.000
_cell.length_b   1.000
_cell.length_c   1.000
_cell.angle_alpha   90.00
_cell.angle_beta   90.00
_cell.angle_gamma   90.00
#
_symmetry.space_group_name_H-M   'P 1'
#
loop_
_entity.id
_entity.type
_entity.pdbx_description
1 polymer ?
#
loop_
_entity_poly.entity_id
_entity_poly.type
_entity_poly.pdbx_seq_one_letter_code
_entity_poly.pdbx_strand_id
1 'polypeptide(L)'
;MLAESFFSQANLGSFGFRWLHILVGIMWIGLLYYFNFVQVPAFAAFGDEARARNIAIDKVARKALWWFRWAAVVTFVTGILITVVTKDYYVDFGKQPGGIAIATGMLLGIIMMLNVWGVIWRNQKVVLANAANVLAGGEADPNAAAAGRKAVMASRQNAILDRKSTRLNSSH
;
A
#
# COMPACT_ATOMS: atom_id res chain seq x y z
N MET A 1 -8.77 -13.85 37.65
CA MET A 1 -9.91 -13.21 36.94
C MET A 1 -9.45 -12.19 35.88
N LEU A 2 -8.79 -11.06 36.19
CA LEU A 2 -8.38 -10.08 35.15
C LEU A 2 -7.32 -10.62 34.19
N ALA A 3 -6.32 -11.35 34.68
CA ALA A 3 -5.28 -11.96 33.84
C ALA A 3 -5.83 -13.05 32.92
N GLU A 4 -6.75 -13.88 33.39
CA GLU A 4 -7.38 -14.95 32.60
C GLU A 4 -8.26 -14.39 31.48
N SER A 5 -8.96 -13.26 31.71
CA SER A 5 -9.75 -12.61 30.67
C SER A 5 -8.86 -11.92 29.61
N PHE A 6 -7.68 -11.41 30.02
CA PHE A 6 -6.73 -10.80 29.10
C PHE A 6 -6.09 -11.83 28.16
N PHE A 7 -5.78 -13.03 28.67
CA PHE A 7 -5.20 -14.14 27.90
C PHE A 7 -6.25 -15.06 27.26
N SER A 8 -7.53 -14.68 27.23
CA SER A 8 -8.52 -15.44 26.46
C SER A 8 -8.15 -15.48 24.99
N GLN A 9 -8.35 -16.62 24.31
CA GLN A 9 -7.99 -16.77 22.89
C GLN A 9 -8.64 -15.70 21.99
N ALA A 10 -9.84 -15.25 22.33
CA ALA A 10 -10.54 -14.18 21.60
C ALA A 10 -9.84 -12.83 21.74
N ASN A 11 -9.35 -12.49 22.93
CA ASN A 11 -8.61 -11.24 23.17
C ASN A 11 -7.22 -11.27 22.54
N LEU A 12 -6.51 -12.39 22.64
CA LEU A 12 -5.21 -12.58 21.97
C LEU A 12 -5.34 -12.52 20.46
N GLY A 13 -6.37 -13.11 19.89
CA GLY A 13 -6.65 -13.06 18.45
C GLY A 13 -6.92 -11.62 17.97
N SER A 14 -7.82 -10.90 18.65
CA SER A 14 -8.14 -9.52 18.30
C SER A 14 -6.93 -8.57 18.46
N PHE A 15 -6.14 -8.75 19.51
CA PHE A 15 -4.90 -8.02 19.75
C PHE A 15 -3.87 -8.30 18.66
N GLY A 16 -3.63 -9.59 18.34
CA GLY A 16 -2.68 -10.00 17.31
C GLY A 16 -3.02 -9.45 15.92
N PHE A 17 -4.29 -9.52 15.51
CA PHE A 17 -4.73 -8.96 14.23
C PHE A 17 -4.61 -7.44 14.17
N ARG A 18 -4.86 -6.72 15.25
CA ARG A 18 -4.67 -5.26 15.31
C ARG A 18 -3.19 -4.89 15.19
N TRP A 19 -2.30 -5.56 15.92
CA TRP A 19 -0.86 -5.33 15.82
C TRP A 19 -0.34 -5.64 14.42
N LEU A 20 -0.72 -6.78 13.85
CA LEU A 20 -0.32 -7.14 12.50
C LEU A 20 -0.83 -6.11 11.48
N HIS A 21 -2.09 -5.67 11.60
CA HIS A 21 -2.67 -4.64 10.74
C HIS A 21 -1.90 -3.32 10.80
N ILE A 22 -1.53 -2.88 12.00
CA ILE A 22 -0.74 -1.65 12.19
C ILE A 22 0.64 -1.80 11.55
N LEU A 23 1.37 -2.89 11.85
CA LEU A 23 2.73 -3.09 11.33
C LEU A 23 2.78 -3.17 9.81
N VAL A 24 1.89 -3.98 9.21
CA VAL A 24 1.86 -4.08 7.74
C VAL A 24 1.28 -2.84 7.09
N GLY A 25 0.38 -2.13 7.76
CA GLY A 25 -0.13 -0.82 7.35
C GLY A 25 0.97 0.23 7.29
N ILE A 26 1.81 0.30 8.32
CA ILE A 26 3.00 1.17 8.35
C ILE A 26 3.95 0.82 7.18
N MET A 27 4.17 -0.46 6.93
CA MET A 27 5.00 -0.90 5.80
C MET A 27 4.38 -0.50 4.45
N TRP A 28 3.08 -0.69 4.28
CA TRP A 28 2.37 -0.32 3.04
C TRP A 28 2.45 1.18 2.77
N ILE A 29 2.09 2.00 3.76
CA ILE A 29 2.10 3.46 3.64
C ILE A 29 3.54 4.01 3.56
N GLY A 30 4.46 3.45 4.33
CA GLY A 30 5.88 3.83 4.26
C GLY A 30 6.48 3.58 2.88
N LEU A 31 6.18 2.44 2.24
CA LEU A 31 6.60 2.17 0.87
C LEU A 31 5.90 3.08 -0.16
N LEU A 32 4.63 3.46 0.08
CA LEU A 32 3.94 4.44 -0.76
C LEU A 32 4.67 5.79 -0.76
N TYR A 33 5.06 6.28 0.41
CA TYR A 33 5.84 7.51 0.54
C TYR A 33 7.26 7.37 -0.03
N TYR A 34 7.92 6.24 0.22
CA TYR A 34 9.21 5.94 -0.40
C TYR A 34 9.16 6.05 -1.93
N PHE A 35 8.17 5.45 -2.59
CA PHE A 35 8.04 5.56 -4.04
C PHE A 35 7.86 7.00 -4.51
N ASN A 36 7.04 7.79 -3.83
CA ASN A 36 6.71 9.15 -4.26
C ASN A 36 7.79 10.17 -3.93
N PHE A 37 8.44 10.07 -2.77
CA PHE A 37 9.34 11.10 -2.27
C PHE A 37 10.82 10.74 -2.39
N VAL A 38 11.15 9.46 -2.55
CA VAL A 38 12.53 9.01 -2.68
C VAL A 38 12.79 8.42 -4.06
N GLN A 39 12.08 7.38 -4.45
CA GLN A 39 12.38 6.65 -5.69
C GLN A 39 12.14 7.48 -6.96
N VAL A 40 11.00 8.17 -7.05
CA VAL A 40 10.68 8.96 -8.26
C VAL A 40 11.69 10.09 -8.47
N PRO A 41 12.04 10.92 -7.47
CA PRO A 41 13.10 11.92 -7.64
C PRO A 41 14.48 11.33 -7.91
N ALA A 42 14.85 10.24 -7.21
CA ALA A 42 16.13 9.56 -7.43
C ALA A 42 16.25 9.04 -8.86
N PHE A 43 15.17 8.46 -9.42
CA PHE A 43 15.19 7.97 -10.80
C PHE A 43 15.25 9.09 -11.83
N ALA A 44 14.75 10.28 -11.52
CA ALA A 44 14.91 11.46 -12.34
C ALA A 44 16.36 12.00 -12.30
N ALA A 45 17.05 11.85 -11.17
CA ALA A 45 18.43 12.29 -10.99
C ALA A 45 19.46 11.45 -11.76
N PHE A 46 19.12 10.24 -12.21
CA PHE A 46 19.99 9.46 -13.10
C PHE A 46 20.19 10.12 -14.47
N GLY A 47 19.34 11.06 -14.88
CA GLY A 47 19.48 11.75 -16.17
C GLY A 47 19.64 10.78 -17.33
N ASP A 48 20.78 10.91 -18.04
CA ASP A 48 21.13 10.08 -19.20
C ASP A 48 21.73 8.73 -18.85
N GLU A 49 21.98 8.43 -17.55
CA GLU A 49 22.48 7.14 -17.09
C GLU A 49 21.40 6.04 -17.11
N ALA A 50 20.85 5.75 -18.29
CA ALA A 50 19.76 4.80 -18.48
C ALA A 50 20.08 3.41 -17.93
N ARG A 51 21.33 2.93 -18.05
CA ARG A 51 21.74 1.61 -17.56
C ARG A 51 21.66 1.54 -16.02
N ALA A 52 22.22 2.53 -15.32
CA ALA A 52 22.18 2.56 -13.86
C ALA A 52 20.73 2.63 -13.35
N ARG A 53 19.90 3.46 -13.96
CA ARG A 53 18.47 3.55 -13.67
C ARG A 53 17.75 2.20 -13.87
N ASN A 54 18.00 1.48 -14.97
CA ASN A 54 17.37 0.17 -15.23
C ASN A 54 17.84 -0.89 -14.24
N ILE A 55 19.10 -0.86 -13.80
CA ILE A 55 19.60 -1.73 -12.72
C ILE A 55 18.85 -1.44 -11.41
N ALA A 56 18.70 -0.19 -11.04
CA ALA A 56 17.95 0.20 -9.84
C ALA A 56 16.47 -0.22 -9.92
N ILE A 57 15.83 -0.10 -11.09
CA ILE A 57 14.46 -0.58 -11.32
C ILE A 57 14.39 -2.10 -11.13
N ASP A 58 15.28 -2.85 -11.75
CA ASP A 58 15.24 -4.32 -11.71
C ASP A 58 15.62 -4.90 -10.34
N LYS A 59 16.62 -4.35 -9.66
CA LYS A 59 17.12 -4.91 -8.40
C LYS A 59 16.45 -4.35 -7.16
N VAL A 60 16.15 -3.07 -7.12
CA VAL A 60 15.59 -2.38 -5.93
C VAL A 60 14.08 -2.21 -6.05
N ALA A 61 13.61 -1.54 -7.11
CA ALA A 61 12.19 -1.25 -7.24
C ALA A 61 11.34 -2.53 -7.34
N ARG A 62 11.82 -3.56 -8.03
CA ARG A 62 11.13 -4.86 -8.11
C ARG A 62 10.86 -5.47 -6.73
N LYS A 63 11.85 -5.46 -5.83
CA LYS A 63 11.70 -5.99 -4.45
C LYS A 63 10.77 -5.11 -3.62
N ALA A 64 10.96 -3.79 -3.68
CA ALA A 64 10.11 -2.85 -2.95
C ALA A 64 8.63 -2.95 -3.38
N LEU A 65 8.37 -3.10 -4.70
CA LEU A 65 7.02 -3.31 -5.24
C LEU A 65 6.41 -4.65 -4.82
N TRP A 66 7.21 -5.69 -4.63
CA TRP A 66 6.74 -6.97 -4.11
C TRP A 66 6.21 -6.80 -2.68
N TRP A 67 7.00 -6.21 -1.79
CA TRP A 67 6.60 -5.92 -0.41
C TRP A 67 5.39 -4.99 -0.34
N PHE A 68 5.38 -3.94 -1.16
CA PHE A 68 4.27 -2.98 -1.24
C PHE A 68 2.93 -3.66 -1.54
N ARG A 69 2.88 -4.54 -2.53
CA ARG A 69 1.65 -5.24 -2.92
C ARG A 69 1.15 -6.18 -1.83
N TRP A 70 2.06 -6.98 -1.28
CA TRP A 70 1.68 -7.94 -0.25
C TRP A 70 1.32 -7.25 1.06
N ALA A 71 2.00 -6.16 1.43
CA ALA A 71 1.60 -5.34 2.56
C ALA A 71 0.17 -4.81 2.39
N ALA A 72 -0.21 -4.32 1.19
CA ALA A 72 -1.57 -3.89 0.91
C ALA A 72 -2.61 -5.02 1.11
N VAL A 73 -2.31 -6.24 0.62
CA VAL A 73 -3.19 -7.41 0.80
C VAL A 73 -3.32 -7.80 2.27
N VAL A 74 -2.20 -7.92 2.97
CA VAL A 74 -2.22 -8.32 4.39
C VAL A 74 -2.92 -7.25 5.24
N THR A 75 -2.71 -5.96 4.96
CA THR A 75 -3.45 -4.88 5.61
C THR A 75 -4.95 -5.01 5.38
N PHE A 76 -5.36 -5.27 4.15
CA PHE A 76 -6.78 -5.45 3.80
C PHE A 76 -7.39 -6.66 4.50
N VAL A 77 -6.73 -7.82 4.43
CA VAL A 77 -7.20 -9.07 5.06
C VAL A 77 -7.29 -8.92 6.58
N THR A 78 -6.26 -8.37 7.21
CA THR A 78 -6.28 -8.16 8.66
C THR A 78 -7.34 -7.14 9.08
N GLY A 79 -7.60 -6.12 8.27
CA GLY A 79 -8.72 -5.18 8.48
C GLY A 79 -10.07 -5.89 8.50
N ILE A 80 -10.33 -6.80 7.55
CA ILE A 80 -11.55 -7.62 7.53
C ILE A 80 -11.60 -8.52 8.77
N LEU A 81 -10.50 -9.21 9.09
CA LEU A 81 -10.45 -10.10 10.26
C LEU A 81 -10.75 -9.36 11.57
N ILE A 82 -10.23 -8.15 11.75
CA ILE A 82 -10.54 -7.31 12.91
C ILE A 82 -12.05 -7.02 12.97
N THR A 83 -12.68 -6.64 11.86
CA THR A 83 -14.11 -6.35 11.83
C THR A 83 -14.95 -7.59 12.11
N VAL A 84 -14.56 -8.77 11.62
CA VAL A 84 -15.28 -10.04 11.85
C VAL A 84 -15.14 -10.53 13.30
N VAL A 85 -13.92 -10.41 13.88
CA VAL A 85 -13.64 -10.92 15.24
C VAL A 85 -14.20 -9.97 16.31
N THR A 86 -14.21 -8.65 16.04
CA THR A 86 -14.71 -7.66 16.99
C THR A 86 -16.17 -7.34 16.67
N LYS A 87 -17.10 -8.17 17.20
CA LYS A 87 -18.55 -8.09 16.93
C LYS A 87 -19.18 -6.73 17.23
N ASP A 88 -18.62 -5.98 18.18
CA ASP A 88 -19.11 -4.66 18.59
C ASP A 88 -18.94 -3.57 17.51
N TYR A 89 -18.04 -3.76 16.53
CA TYR A 89 -17.88 -2.84 15.41
C TYR A 89 -19.10 -2.74 14.48
N TYR A 90 -19.91 -3.82 14.38
CA TYR A 90 -21.07 -3.82 13.48
C TYR A 90 -22.29 -3.09 14.04
N VAL A 91 -22.39 -2.95 15.37
CA VAL A 91 -23.59 -2.41 16.02
C VAL A 91 -23.70 -0.90 15.84
N ASP A 92 -22.56 -0.19 15.69
CA ASP A 92 -22.50 1.28 15.64
C ASP A 92 -22.01 1.85 14.31
N PHE A 93 -21.91 1.04 13.25
CA PHE A 93 -21.54 1.51 11.92
C PHE A 93 -22.54 2.59 11.45
N GLY A 94 -22.08 3.85 11.36
CA GLY A 94 -22.88 4.98 10.88
C GLY A 94 -23.72 5.70 11.92
N LYS A 95 -23.75 5.27 13.18
CA LYS A 95 -24.54 5.94 14.25
C LYS A 95 -23.72 6.81 15.18
N GLN A 96 -22.40 6.55 15.27
CA GLN A 96 -21.50 7.35 16.10
C GLN A 96 -20.34 7.90 15.25
N PRO A 97 -19.76 9.05 15.62
CA PRO A 97 -18.64 9.67 14.88
C PRO A 97 -17.47 8.71 14.65
N GLY A 98 -17.13 7.87 15.62
CA GLY A 98 -16.08 6.85 15.50
C GLY A 98 -16.39 5.77 14.46
N GLY A 99 -17.64 5.32 14.37
CA GLY A 99 -18.08 4.33 13.36
C GLY A 99 -18.00 4.88 11.93
N ILE A 100 -18.37 6.16 11.74
CA ILE A 100 -18.26 6.85 10.46
C ILE A 100 -16.78 6.97 10.04
N ALA A 101 -15.89 7.35 10.96
CA ALA A 101 -14.46 7.46 10.68
C ALA A 101 -13.86 6.13 10.25
N ILE A 102 -14.19 5.04 10.95
CA ILE A 102 -13.75 3.67 10.60
C ILE A 102 -14.28 3.27 9.22
N ALA A 103 -15.58 3.45 8.96
CA ALA A 103 -16.19 3.12 7.67
C ALA A 103 -15.54 3.87 6.51
N THR A 104 -15.27 5.16 6.71
CA THR A 104 -14.58 6.00 5.71
C THR A 104 -13.15 5.51 5.49
N GLY A 105 -12.40 5.20 6.56
CA GLY A 105 -11.05 4.64 6.47
C GLY A 105 -11.03 3.30 5.73
N MET A 106 -11.99 2.41 6.00
CA MET A 106 -12.13 1.14 5.28
C MET A 106 -12.41 1.35 3.79
N LEU A 107 -13.33 2.23 3.44
CA LEU A 107 -13.64 2.55 2.04
C LEU A 107 -12.41 3.09 1.31
N LEU A 108 -11.70 4.04 1.90
CA LEU A 108 -10.47 4.58 1.32
C LEU A 108 -9.38 3.52 1.19
N GLY A 109 -9.20 2.66 2.18
CA GLY A 109 -8.27 1.53 2.14
C GLY A 109 -8.59 0.53 1.01
N ILE A 110 -9.87 0.22 0.79
CA ILE A 110 -10.32 -0.63 -0.32
C ILE A 110 -9.98 0.03 -1.66
N ILE A 111 -10.30 1.30 -1.84
CA ILE A 111 -10.00 2.04 -3.08
C ILE A 111 -8.49 2.05 -3.34
N MET A 112 -7.68 2.32 -2.31
CA MET A 112 -6.22 2.33 -2.43
C MET A 112 -5.67 0.95 -2.79
N MET A 113 -6.17 -0.12 -2.18
CA MET A 113 -5.76 -1.50 -2.48
C MET A 113 -6.13 -1.90 -3.91
N LEU A 114 -7.35 -1.59 -4.36
CA LEU A 114 -7.78 -1.84 -5.74
C LEU A 114 -6.92 -1.06 -6.74
N ASN A 115 -6.54 0.17 -6.42
CA ASN A 115 -5.63 0.98 -7.23
C ASN A 115 -4.21 0.37 -7.30
N VAL A 116 -3.71 -0.18 -6.20
CA VAL A 116 -2.41 -0.90 -6.20
C VAL A 116 -2.42 -2.06 -7.19
N TRP A 117 -3.44 -2.90 -7.17
CA TRP A 117 -3.49 -4.10 -8.01
C TRP A 117 -4.00 -3.83 -9.42
N GLY A 118 -5.01 -2.98 -9.56
CA GLY A 118 -5.67 -2.68 -10.83
C GLY A 118 -4.86 -1.75 -11.73
N VAL A 119 -4.20 -0.75 -11.16
CA VAL A 119 -3.51 0.29 -11.92
C VAL A 119 -2.01 0.23 -11.71
N ILE A 120 -1.53 0.38 -10.47
CA ILE A 120 -0.08 0.49 -10.20
C ILE A 120 0.64 -0.78 -10.66
N TRP A 121 0.21 -1.93 -10.21
CA TRP A 121 0.87 -3.19 -10.53
C TRP A 121 0.85 -3.52 -12.03
N ARG A 122 -0.27 -3.31 -12.70
CA ARG A 122 -0.38 -3.57 -14.15
C ARG A 122 0.63 -2.77 -14.96
N ASN A 123 0.78 -1.49 -14.63
CA ASN A 123 1.71 -0.60 -15.30
C ASN A 123 3.16 -0.86 -14.86
N GLN A 124 3.41 -1.19 -13.60
CA GLN A 124 4.75 -1.53 -13.12
C GLN A 124 5.30 -2.82 -13.74
N LYS A 125 4.46 -3.80 -14.08
CA LYS A 125 4.92 -4.98 -14.83
C LYS A 125 5.58 -4.60 -16.16
N VAL A 126 5.03 -3.65 -16.88
CA VAL A 126 5.59 -3.16 -18.16
C VAL A 126 6.94 -2.50 -17.91
N VAL A 127 7.05 -1.63 -16.91
CA VAL A 127 8.31 -0.94 -16.56
C VAL A 127 9.40 -1.94 -16.14
N LEU A 128 9.04 -2.93 -15.31
CA LEU A 128 9.98 -3.95 -14.83
C LEU A 128 10.43 -4.90 -15.95
N ALA A 129 9.53 -5.26 -16.86
CA ALA A 129 9.86 -6.07 -18.01
C ALA A 129 10.78 -5.32 -18.97
N ASN A 130 10.47 -4.05 -19.25
CA ASN A 130 11.32 -3.20 -20.07
C ASN A 130 12.72 -3.04 -19.50
N ALA A 131 12.85 -2.76 -18.18
CA ALA A 131 14.17 -2.63 -17.56
C ALA A 131 15.01 -3.92 -17.69
N ALA A 132 14.40 -5.09 -17.46
CA ALA A 132 15.06 -6.38 -17.63
C ALA A 132 15.46 -6.65 -19.08
N ASN A 133 14.57 -6.34 -20.05
CA ASN A 133 14.83 -6.53 -21.48
C ASN A 133 16.01 -5.66 -21.96
N VAL A 134 16.02 -4.38 -21.62
CA VAL A 134 17.11 -3.45 -21.99
C VAL A 134 18.43 -3.87 -21.36
N LEU A 135 18.43 -4.34 -20.11
CA LEU A 135 19.65 -4.87 -19.46
C LEU A 135 20.19 -6.13 -20.13
N ALA A 136 19.33 -6.92 -20.77
CA ALA A 136 19.71 -8.10 -21.56
C ALA A 136 20.15 -7.75 -22.99
N GLY A 137 20.18 -6.47 -23.38
CA GLY A 137 20.56 -6.01 -24.71
C GLY A 137 19.40 -5.92 -25.70
N GLY A 138 18.15 -6.08 -25.25
CA GLY A 138 16.96 -5.90 -26.08
C GLY A 138 16.56 -4.42 -26.26
N GLU A 139 15.64 -4.19 -27.18
CA GLU A 139 15.10 -2.85 -27.45
C GLU A 139 14.16 -2.38 -26.33
N ALA A 140 14.10 -1.05 -26.12
CA ALA A 140 13.22 -0.46 -25.15
C ALA A 140 11.75 -0.53 -25.62
N ASP A 141 10.84 -0.92 -24.72
CA ASP A 141 9.40 -0.90 -24.97
C ASP A 141 8.90 0.55 -25.04
N PRO A 142 8.32 1.00 -26.18
CA PRO A 142 7.81 2.35 -26.33
C PRO A 142 6.69 2.71 -25.33
N ASN A 143 6.00 1.71 -24.79
CA ASN A 143 4.93 1.91 -23.81
C ASN A 143 5.44 2.06 -22.37
N ALA A 144 6.70 1.71 -22.08
CA ALA A 144 7.24 1.69 -20.73
C ALA A 144 7.17 3.07 -20.03
N ALA A 145 7.48 4.15 -20.76
CA ALA A 145 7.42 5.50 -20.24
C ALA A 145 5.97 5.92 -19.88
N ALA A 146 5.01 5.59 -20.73
CA ALA A 146 3.59 5.88 -20.48
C ALA A 146 3.04 5.07 -19.29
N ALA A 147 3.40 3.79 -19.21
CA ALA A 147 3.06 2.92 -18.08
C ALA A 147 3.67 3.45 -16.76
N GLY A 148 4.92 3.87 -16.77
CA GLY A 148 5.58 4.48 -15.61
C GLY A 148 4.83 5.71 -15.12
N ARG A 149 4.47 6.64 -16.01
CA ARG A 149 3.68 7.84 -15.65
C ARG A 149 2.31 7.48 -15.04
N LYS A 150 1.60 6.52 -15.61
CA LYS A 150 0.29 6.05 -15.06
C LYS A 150 0.45 5.48 -13.65
N ALA A 151 1.47 4.66 -13.43
CA ALA A 151 1.75 4.09 -12.12
C ALA A 151 2.08 5.17 -11.08
N VAL A 152 2.89 6.17 -11.43
CA VAL A 152 3.23 7.31 -10.55
C VAL A 152 1.99 8.14 -10.23
N MET A 153 1.13 8.46 -11.21
CA MET A 153 -0.10 9.20 -10.96
C MET A 153 -1.03 8.46 -10.00
N ALA A 154 -1.25 7.17 -10.22
CA ALA A 154 -2.06 6.33 -9.34
C ALA A 154 -1.47 6.22 -7.92
N SER A 155 -0.15 6.15 -7.80
CA SER A 155 0.55 6.15 -6.50
C SER A 155 0.37 7.49 -5.77
N ARG A 156 0.43 8.63 -6.47
CA ARG A 156 0.15 9.96 -5.90
C ARG A 156 -1.29 10.11 -5.44
N GLN A 157 -2.26 9.55 -6.18
CA GLN A 157 -3.66 9.51 -5.74
C GLN A 157 -3.81 8.76 -4.42
N ASN A 158 -3.17 7.60 -4.27
CA ASN A 158 -3.15 6.87 -3.02
C ASN A 158 -2.54 7.69 -1.86
N ALA A 159 -1.46 8.42 -2.08
CA ALA A 159 -0.85 9.28 -1.07
C ALA A 159 -1.78 10.43 -0.62
N ILE A 160 -2.61 10.97 -1.53
CA ILE A 160 -3.61 11.98 -1.20
C ILE A 160 -4.77 11.37 -0.40
N LEU A 161 -5.24 10.17 -0.76
CA LEU A 161 -6.30 9.47 -0.05
C LEU A 161 -5.89 9.09 1.37
N ASP A 162 -4.66 8.63 1.56
CA ASP A 162 -4.08 8.34 2.87
C ASP A 162 -4.07 9.58 3.77
N ARG A 163 -3.61 10.73 3.28
CA ARG A 163 -3.62 12.00 4.03
C ARG A 163 -5.03 12.44 4.43
N LYS A 164 -6.04 12.22 3.59
CA LYS A 164 -7.44 12.53 3.93
C LYS A 164 -7.97 11.60 5.02
N SER A 165 -7.68 10.31 4.93
CA SER A 165 -8.04 9.32 5.96
C SER A 165 -7.47 9.69 7.32
N THR A 166 -6.18 10.04 7.38
CA THR A 166 -5.51 10.44 8.63
C THR A 166 -6.12 11.70 9.25
N ARG A 167 -6.49 12.70 8.44
CA ARG A 167 -7.14 13.93 8.95
C ARG A 167 -8.52 13.66 9.52
N LEU A 168 -9.31 12.80 8.92
CA LEU A 168 -10.64 12.44 9.42
C LEU A 168 -10.56 11.72 10.77
N ASN A 169 -9.53 10.88 10.97
CA ASN A 169 -9.32 10.16 12.23
C ASN A 169 -8.74 11.04 13.35
N SER A 170 -8.08 12.15 13.04
CA SER A 170 -7.48 13.06 14.04
C SER A 170 -8.41 14.16 14.50
N SER A 171 -9.60 14.30 13.90
CA SER A 171 -10.61 15.32 14.26
C SER A 171 -11.66 14.83 15.26
N HIS A 172 -11.45 13.66 15.84
CA HIS A 172 -12.24 13.04 16.90
C HIS A 172 -11.34 12.59 18.06
#